data_08cfd7bfaf7cb652f52248a2774c45b5
#
_entry.id   08cfd7bfaf7cb652f52248a2774c45b5
#
_cell.length_a   1.000
_cell.length_b   1.000
_cell.length_c   1.000
_cell.angle_alpha   90.00
_cell.angle_beta   90.00
_cell.angle_gamma   90.00
#
_symmetry.space_group_name_H-M   'P 1'
#
loop_
_entity.id
_entity.type
_entity.pdbx_description
1 polymer ?
#
loop_
_entity_poly.entity_id
_entity_poly.type
_entity_poly.pdbx_seq_one_letter_code
_entity_poly.pdbx_strand_id
1 'polypeptide(L)'
;TADTLPLLRDGRGRPRLGAPFDLTDCNWSHSGDGLVVALGTSVQVGIDLEWLGPRPRAAALARRFFHPAEADWIESCPLEAHPTAFTRLWCAKEAVLKAHGHGLSFGLDRLRLEDDGEHIRLVDCDPALGRPGEWALTLLEPAPGYVGALAWRRPMAAPATS
;
A
#
# COMPACT_ATOMS: atom_id res chain seq x y z
N THR A 1 33.17 12.87 -3.45
CA THR A 1 31.95 13.20 -4.21
C THR A 1 30.84 12.27 -3.76
N ALA A 2 29.82 12.80 -3.12
CA ALA A 2 28.63 12.03 -2.84
C ALA A 2 28.01 11.65 -4.18
N ASP A 3 28.00 10.36 -4.51
CA ASP A 3 27.32 9.86 -5.69
C ASP A 3 25.83 10.13 -5.51
N THR A 4 25.30 11.03 -6.29
CA THR A 4 23.87 11.33 -6.29
C THR A 4 23.12 10.15 -6.91
N LEU A 5 22.18 9.57 -6.16
CA LEU A 5 21.28 8.56 -6.72
C LEU A 5 20.52 9.13 -7.93
N PRO A 6 20.47 8.42 -9.05
CA PRO A 6 19.74 8.86 -10.24
C PRO A 6 18.24 8.70 -10.03
N LEU A 7 17.65 9.56 -9.21
CA LEU A 7 16.23 9.56 -8.88
C LEU A 7 15.45 10.29 -9.96
N LEU A 8 14.58 9.57 -10.62
CA LEU A 8 13.68 10.03 -11.67
C LEU A 8 12.22 9.97 -11.19
N ARG A 9 11.31 10.55 -11.95
CA ARG A 9 9.87 10.39 -11.76
C ARG A 9 9.22 9.95 -13.06
N ASP A 10 8.30 9.01 -12.97
CA ASP A 10 7.49 8.61 -14.12
C ASP A 10 6.39 9.66 -14.44
N GLY A 11 5.63 9.42 -15.48
CA GLY A 11 4.57 10.33 -15.93
C GLY A 11 3.44 10.57 -14.93
N ARG A 12 3.38 9.79 -13.83
CA ARG A 12 2.44 9.96 -12.71
C ARG A 12 3.11 10.50 -11.45
N GLY A 13 4.38 10.88 -11.55
CA GLY A 13 5.16 11.41 -10.43
C GLY A 13 5.72 10.35 -9.46
N ARG A 14 5.56 9.05 -9.77
CA ARG A 14 6.11 7.97 -8.96
C ARG A 14 7.64 7.96 -9.07
N PRO A 15 8.37 7.85 -7.95
CA PRO A 15 9.83 7.74 -7.97
C PRO A 15 10.30 6.51 -8.74
N ARG A 16 11.40 6.68 -9.49
CA ARG A 16 12.11 5.63 -10.21
C ARG A 16 13.60 5.83 -10.05
N LEU A 17 14.35 4.75 -10.05
CA LEU A 17 15.80 4.81 -10.11
C LEU A 17 16.26 4.61 -11.57
N GLY A 18 17.19 5.43 -12.00
CA GLY A 18 17.85 5.29 -13.30
C GLY A 18 19.07 4.36 -13.21
N ALA A 19 19.73 4.14 -14.35
CA ALA A 19 20.93 3.30 -14.40
C ALA A 19 22.02 3.79 -13.42
N PRO A 20 22.74 2.87 -12.76
CA PRO A 20 22.73 1.41 -12.93
C PRO A 20 21.67 0.67 -12.07
N PHE A 21 20.71 1.39 -11.49
CA PHE A 21 19.72 0.83 -10.54
C PHE A 21 18.34 0.63 -11.18
N ASP A 22 18.25 0.58 -12.49
CA ASP A 22 17.00 0.47 -13.26
C ASP A 22 16.18 -0.81 -12.99
N LEU A 23 16.80 -1.84 -12.42
CA LEU A 23 16.12 -3.04 -11.92
C LEU A 23 15.64 -2.94 -10.47
N THR A 24 15.97 -1.85 -9.79
CA THR A 24 15.57 -1.60 -8.40
C THR A 24 14.44 -0.60 -8.38
N ASP A 25 13.29 -1.03 -7.89
CA ASP A 25 12.17 -0.15 -7.62
C ASP A 25 12.28 0.46 -6.22
N CYS A 26 11.75 1.65 -6.03
CA CYS A 26 11.76 2.34 -4.75
C CYS A 26 10.42 3.02 -4.47
N ASN A 27 10.08 3.08 -3.20
CA ASN A 27 8.92 3.80 -2.72
C ASN A 27 9.16 4.24 -1.27
N TRP A 28 8.49 5.27 -0.81
CA TRP A 28 8.59 5.74 0.58
C TRP A 28 7.28 6.35 1.06
N SER A 29 7.17 6.44 2.38
CA SER A 29 6.07 7.10 3.07
C SER A 29 6.57 7.75 4.35
N HIS A 30 5.94 8.84 4.75
CA HIS A 30 6.20 9.49 6.02
C HIS A 30 4.89 9.78 6.75
N SER A 31 4.92 9.71 8.07
CA SER A 31 3.82 10.07 8.94
C SER A 31 4.37 10.53 10.29
N GLY A 32 3.92 11.66 10.80
CA GLY A 32 4.55 12.26 11.98
C GLY A 32 6.05 12.44 11.77
N ASP A 33 6.87 11.95 12.68
CA ASP A 33 8.34 11.98 12.60
C ASP A 33 8.92 10.73 11.92
N GLY A 34 8.08 9.79 11.49
CA GLY A 34 8.48 8.53 10.88
C GLY A 34 8.66 8.64 9.36
N LEU A 35 9.69 7.98 8.85
CA LEU A 35 9.94 7.76 7.42
C LEU A 35 10.27 6.30 7.20
N VAL A 36 9.66 5.70 6.20
CA VAL A 36 9.98 4.36 5.71
C VAL A 36 10.30 4.39 4.24
N VAL A 37 11.25 3.57 3.84
CA VAL A 37 11.69 3.41 2.46
C VAL A 37 11.66 1.93 2.11
N ALA A 38 11.08 1.59 0.98
CA ALA A 38 11.09 0.25 0.41
C ALA A 38 11.93 0.21 -0.85
N LEU A 39 12.73 -0.82 -0.97
CA LEU A 39 13.50 -1.14 -2.18
C LEU A 39 13.16 -2.56 -2.62
N GLY A 40 13.03 -2.77 -3.92
CA GLY A 40 12.73 -4.09 -4.47
C GLY A 40 13.47 -4.32 -5.77
N THR A 41 14.12 -5.48 -5.89
CA THR A 41 14.82 -5.88 -7.12
C THR A 41 13.91 -6.76 -7.97
N SER A 42 13.66 -6.36 -9.20
CA SER A 42 12.77 -7.05 -10.15
C SER A 42 11.34 -7.22 -9.65
N VAL A 43 10.89 -6.34 -8.77
CA VAL A 43 9.52 -6.24 -8.28
C VAL A 43 9.08 -4.78 -8.24
N GLN A 44 7.78 -4.53 -8.34
CA GLN A 44 7.17 -3.24 -8.03
C GLN A 44 6.85 -3.20 -6.56
N VAL A 45 7.25 -2.15 -5.86
CA VAL A 45 7.03 -2.00 -4.43
C VAL A 45 6.22 -0.74 -4.11
N GLY A 46 5.39 -0.85 -3.10
CA GLY A 46 4.69 0.28 -2.49
C GLY A 46 4.70 0.14 -0.98
N ILE A 47 4.88 1.23 -0.29
CA ILE A 47 4.90 1.26 1.17
C ILE A 47 4.08 2.44 1.66
N ASP A 48 3.33 2.21 2.72
CA ASP A 48 2.61 3.26 3.43
C ASP A 48 2.87 3.15 4.93
N LEU A 49 2.91 4.30 5.59
CA LEU A 49 3.13 4.44 7.02
C LEU A 49 2.11 5.42 7.59
N GLU A 50 1.48 5.04 8.69
CA GLU A 50 0.56 5.90 9.42
C GLU A 50 0.86 5.88 10.92
N TRP A 51 0.84 7.06 11.53
CA TRP A 51 0.77 7.17 12.96
C TRP A 51 -0.61 6.75 13.46
N LEU A 52 -0.64 5.83 14.40
CA LEU A 52 -1.87 5.30 14.98
C LEU A 52 -2.38 6.24 16.09
N GLY A 53 -3.03 7.30 15.67
CA GLY A 53 -3.70 8.22 16.57
C GLY A 53 -5.21 7.95 16.70
N PRO A 54 -5.89 8.73 17.53
CA PRO A 54 -7.35 8.64 17.67
C PRO A 54 -8.06 8.83 16.31
N ARG A 55 -8.97 7.93 15.97
CA ARG A 55 -9.81 8.00 14.76
C ARG A 55 -11.26 7.72 15.14
N PRO A 56 -11.96 8.67 15.79
CA PRO A 56 -13.31 8.44 16.31
C PRO A 56 -14.34 8.16 15.21
N ARG A 57 -14.02 8.46 13.95
CA ARG A 57 -14.88 8.22 12.79
C ARG A 57 -14.39 7.09 11.90
N ALA A 58 -13.56 6.18 12.40
CA ALA A 58 -12.93 5.13 11.59
C ALA A 58 -13.97 4.31 10.81
N ALA A 59 -15.03 3.83 11.46
CA ALA A 59 -16.08 3.06 10.80
C ALA A 59 -16.84 3.88 9.74
N ALA A 60 -17.16 5.13 10.01
CA ALA A 60 -17.82 6.02 9.05
C ALA A 60 -16.92 6.33 7.83
N LEU A 61 -15.62 6.51 8.05
CA LEU A 61 -14.65 6.69 6.97
C LEU A 61 -14.52 5.42 6.13
N ALA A 62 -14.49 4.25 6.76
CA ALA A 62 -14.49 2.98 6.05
C ALA A 62 -15.76 2.81 5.20
N ARG A 63 -16.91 3.12 5.76
CA ARG A 63 -18.20 3.07 5.04
C ARG A 63 -18.22 3.98 3.81
N ARG A 64 -17.54 5.11 3.89
CA ARG A 64 -17.48 6.08 2.79
C ARG A 64 -16.47 5.71 1.70
N PHE A 65 -15.33 5.13 2.05
CA PHE A 65 -14.18 5.01 1.14
C PHE A 65 -13.76 3.59 0.82
N PHE A 66 -14.10 2.61 1.66
CA PHE A 66 -13.67 1.23 1.49
C PHE A 66 -14.74 0.38 0.81
N HIS A 67 -14.35 -0.83 0.46
CA HIS A 67 -15.30 -1.83 0.00
C HIS A 67 -16.33 -2.12 1.12
N PRO A 68 -17.62 -2.30 0.79
CA PRO A 68 -18.67 -2.54 1.81
C PRO A 68 -18.36 -3.67 2.78
N ALA A 69 -17.80 -4.78 2.31
CA ALA A 69 -17.43 -5.92 3.17
C ALA A 69 -16.36 -5.57 4.21
N GLU A 70 -15.43 -4.67 3.89
CA GLU A 70 -14.41 -4.19 4.84
C GLU A 70 -15.02 -3.24 5.88
N ALA A 71 -15.95 -2.39 5.47
CA ALA A 71 -16.68 -1.53 6.38
C ALA A 71 -17.52 -2.36 7.37
N ASP A 72 -18.22 -3.39 6.87
CA ASP A 72 -18.97 -4.33 7.71
C ASP A 72 -18.06 -5.05 8.72
N TRP A 73 -16.88 -5.48 8.25
CA TRP A 73 -15.89 -6.11 9.12
C TRP A 73 -15.40 -5.18 10.23
N ILE A 74 -15.04 -3.92 9.90
CA ILE A 74 -14.63 -2.93 10.91
C ILE A 74 -15.75 -2.69 11.93
N GLU A 75 -16.99 -2.52 11.46
CA GLU A 75 -18.15 -2.31 12.33
C GLU A 75 -18.44 -3.51 13.25
N SER A 76 -18.06 -4.72 12.84
CA SER A 76 -18.17 -5.94 13.65
C SER A 76 -17.10 -6.07 14.73
N CYS A 77 -16.00 -5.33 14.61
CA CYS A 77 -14.94 -5.31 15.62
C CYS A 77 -15.38 -4.53 16.86
N PRO A 78 -14.77 -4.77 18.04
CA PRO A 78 -14.95 -3.91 19.20
C PRO A 78 -14.62 -2.45 18.86
N LEU A 79 -15.36 -1.51 19.43
CA LEU A 79 -15.26 -0.09 19.11
C LEU A 79 -13.82 0.45 19.26
N GLU A 80 -13.13 0.01 20.29
CA GLU A 80 -11.73 0.37 20.55
C GLU A 80 -10.75 -0.14 19.48
N ALA A 81 -11.11 -1.15 18.72
CA ALA A 81 -10.31 -1.71 17.64
C ALA A 81 -10.53 -1.02 16.27
N HIS A 82 -11.58 -0.21 16.13
CA HIS A 82 -11.90 0.45 14.86
C HIS A 82 -10.76 1.28 14.30
N PRO A 83 -10.05 2.12 15.09
CA PRO A 83 -8.94 2.91 14.55
C PRO A 83 -7.81 2.05 13.99
N THR A 84 -7.43 0.98 14.68
CA THR A 84 -6.37 0.07 14.24
C THR A 84 -6.80 -0.70 13.01
N ALA A 85 -7.99 -1.29 13.01
CA ALA A 85 -8.54 -2.03 11.88
C ALA A 85 -8.62 -1.16 10.61
N PHE A 86 -9.13 0.06 10.74
CA PHE A 86 -9.17 1.03 9.64
C PHE A 86 -7.77 1.35 9.12
N THR A 87 -6.83 1.69 10.01
CA THR A 87 -5.47 2.11 9.63
C THR A 87 -4.70 0.98 8.94
N ARG A 88 -4.85 -0.26 9.39
CA ARG A 88 -4.24 -1.43 8.74
C ARG A 88 -4.73 -1.60 7.30
N LEU A 89 -6.04 -1.55 7.06
CA LEU A 89 -6.61 -1.61 5.72
C LEU A 89 -6.21 -0.41 4.86
N TRP A 90 -6.23 0.78 5.43
CA TRP A 90 -5.79 2.00 4.75
C TRP A 90 -4.35 1.87 4.24
N CYS A 91 -3.40 1.55 5.12
CA CYS A 91 -1.99 1.37 4.76
C CYS A 91 -1.81 0.32 3.65
N ALA A 92 -2.50 -0.81 3.76
CA ALA A 92 -2.39 -1.87 2.77
C ALA A 92 -2.94 -1.46 1.39
N LYS A 93 -4.07 -0.76 1.34
CA LYS A 93 -4.65 -0.22 0.10
C LYS A 93 -3.72 0.81 -0.53
N GLU A 94 -3.24 1.76 0.25
CA GLU A 94 -2.29 2.78 -0.21
C GLU A 94 -1.01 2.13 -0.75
N ALA A 95 -0.46 1.12 -0.07
CA ALA A 95 0.73 0.42 -0.51
C ALA A 95 0.52 -0.25 -1.88
N VAL A 96 -0.61 -0.91 -2.11
CA VAL A 96 -0.94 -1.50 -3.41
C VAL A 96 -1.04 -0.42 -4.50
N LEU A 97 -1.76 0.65 -4.25
CA LEU A 97 -1.93 1.73 -5.23
C LEU A 97 -0.61 2.44 -5.53
N LYS A 98 0.23 2.67 -4.53
CA LYS A 98 1.56 3.26 -4.70
C LYS A 98 2.49 2.35 -5.52
N ALA A 99 2.46 1.03 -5.27
CA ALA A 99 3.22 0.06 -6.06
C ALA A 99 2.77 0.06 -7.52
N HIS A 100 1.47 0.13 -7.78
CA HIS A 100 0.91 0.17 -9.13
C HIS A 100 1.11 1.53 -9.83
N GLY A 101 1.32 2.59 -9.06
CA GLY A 101 1.46 3.94 -9.58
C GLY A 101 0.15 4.72 -9.69
N HIS A 102 -0.92 4.22 -9.09
CA HIS A 102 -2.17 4.96 -8.91
C HIS A 102 -2.19 5.71 -7.58
N GLY A 103 -2.89 6.84 -7.53
CA GLY A 103 -3.15 7.57 -6.31
C GLY A 103 -4.55 7.29 -5.75
N LEU A 104 -4.94 8.04 -4.72
CA LEU A 104 -6.27 7.96 -4.08
C LEU A 104 -7.44 8.12 -5.07
N SER A 105 -7.22 8.82 -6.18
CA SER A 105 -8.23 9.00 -7.23
C SER A 105 -8.65 7.70 -7.91
N PHE A 106 -7.90 6.62 -7.73
CA PHE A 106 -8.28 5.30 -8.24
C PHE A 106 -9.57 4.78 -7.58
N GLY A 107 -9.77 5.07 -6.30
CA GLY A 107 -10.89 4.56 -5.50
C GLY A 107 -10.47 3.37 -4.62
N LEU A 108 -10.52 3.59 -3.31
CA LEU A 108 -10.14 2.57 -2.32
C LEU A 108 -11.18 1.43 -2.21
N ASP A 109 -12.39 1.65 -2.68
CA ASP A 109 -13.48 0.66 -2.76
C ASP A 109 -13.28 -0.35 -3.90
N ARG A 110 -12.36 -0.09 -4.83
CA ARG A 110 -12.09 -0.95 -6.01
C ARG A 110 -11.10 -2.07 -5.73
N LEU A 111 -10.63 -2.20 -4.50
CA LEU A 111 -9.84 -3.33 -4.03
C LEU A 111 -10.32 -3.76 -2.63
N ARG A 112 -10.44 -5.07 -2.43
CA ARG A 112 -10.90 -5.66 -1.18
C ARG A 112 -9.80 -6.49 -0.54
N LEU A 113 -9.55 -6.22 0.73
CA LEU A 113 -8.57 -6.91 1.56
C LEU A 113 -9.28 -7.72 2.64
N GLU A 114 -8.63 -8.76 3.10
CA GLU A 114 -8.99 -9.48 4.31
C GLU A 114 -7.82 -9.41 5.29
N ASP A 115 -8.13 -9.07 6.53
CA ASP A 115 -7.19 -8.98 7.65
C ASP A 115 -7.65 -9.95 8.73
N ASP A 116 -6.86 -10.98 9.01
CA ASP A 116 -7.14 -11.98 10.04
C ASP A 116 -6.47 -11.64 11.39
N GLY A 117 -5.85 -10.46 11.51
CA GLY A 117 -5.14 -9.98 12.68
C GLY A 117 -3.63 -10.26 12.62
N GLU A 118 -3.22 -11.28 11.92
CA GLU A 118 -1.82 -11.67 11.74
C GLU A 118 -1.33 -11.39 10.32
N HIS A 119 -2.17 -11.71 9.33
CA HIS A 119 -1.86 -11.53 7.91
C HIS A 119 -2.92 -10.68 7.23
N ILE A 120 -2.49 -9.97 6.19
CA ILE A 120 -3.36 -9.22 5.31
C ILE A 120 -3.15 -9.66 3.87
N ARG A 121 -4.23 -9.78 3.10
CA ARG A 121 -4.16 -10.20 1.69
C ARG A 121 -5.18 -9.47 0.84
N LEU A 122 -4.83 -9.26 -0.42
CA LEU A 122 -5.76 -8.78 -1.43
C LEU A 122 -6.58 -9.98 -1.93
N VAL A 123 -7.90 -9.90 -1.86
CA VAL A 123 -8.81 -11.01 -2.23
C VAL A 123 -9.67 -10.68 -3.45
N ASP A 124 -9.88 -9.40 -3.74
CA ASP A 124 -10.57 -8.94 -4.94
C ASP A 124 -10.07 -7.56 -5.34
N CYS A 125 -10.01 -7.27 -6.63
CA CYS A 125 -9.62 -5.96 -7.12
C CYS A 125 -10.10 -5.70 -8.54
N ASP A 126 -10.15 -4.41 -8.89
CA ASP A 126 -10.34 -3.98 -10.27
C ASP A 126 -9.27 -4.60 -11.19
N PRO A 127 -9.66 -5.09 -12.38
CA PRO A 127 -8.71 -5.67 -13.34
C PRO A 127 -7.53 -4.77 -13.71
N ALA A 128 -7.66 -3.45 -13.58
CA ALA A 128 -6.56 -2.50 -13.80
C ALA A 128 -5.38 -2.73 -12.85
N LEU A 129 -5.61 -3.34 -11.69
CA LEU A 129 -4.57 -3.72 -10.73
C LEU A 129 -3.97 -5.12 -10.98
N GLY A 130 -4.45 -5.83 -11.99
CA GLY A 130 -4.10 -7.22 -12.22
C GLY A 130 -4.99 -8.18 -11.41
N ARG A 131 -4.44 -9.34 -11.03
CA ARG A 131 -5.17 -10.34 -10.23
C ARG A 131 -4.72 -10.28 -8.77
N PRO A 132 -5.63 -10.53 -7.81
CA PRO A 132 -5.28 -10.53 -6.40
C PRO A 132 -4.07 -11.41 -6.05
N GLY A 133 -3.97 -12.61 -6.62
CA GLY A 133 -2.87 -13.54 -6.37
C GLY A 133 -1.49 -13.10 -6.88
N GLU A 134 -1.41 -12.03 -7.66
CA GLU A 134 -0.14 -11.43 -8.11
C GLU A 134 0.48 -10.50 -7.05
N TRP A 135 -0.29 -10.14 -6.05
CA TRP A 135 0.10 -9.22 -4.99
C TRP A 135 0.51 -9.97 -3.72
N ALA A 136 1.63 -9.57 -3.17
CA ALA A 136 2.03 -9.94 -1.81
C ALA A 136 1.98 -8.70 -0.93
N LEU A 137 1.48 -8.86 0.29
CA LEU A 137 1.37 -7.80 1.28
C LEU A 137 1.89 -8.27 2.63
N THR A 138 2.46 -7.35 3.38
CA THR A 138 2.78 -7.56 4.79
C THR A 138 2.52 -6.28 5.57
N LEU A 139 2.01 -6.44 6.80
CA LEU A 139 1.87 -5.35 7.74
C LEU A 139 3.17 -5.15 8.51
N LEU A 140 3.44 -3.91 8.87
CA LEU A 140 4.64 -3.48 9.55
C LEU A 140 4.26 -2.69 10.82
N GLU A 141 5.01 -2.91 11.88
CA GLU A 141 4.99 -2.09 13.09
C GLU A 141 6.43 -1.58 13.34
N PRO A 142 6.89 -0.60 12.53
CA PRO A 142 8.31 -0.21 12.54
C PRO A 142 8.74 0.49 13.84
N ALA A 143 7.79 1.06 14.56
CA ALA A 143 8.01 1.69 15.85
C ALA A 143 6.68 1.71 16.64
N PRO A 144 6.74 1.88 17.98
CA PRO A 144 5.53 2.03 18.79
C PRO A 144 4.64 3.16 18.29
N GLY A 145 3.34 2.86 18.12
CA GLY A 145 2.35 3.83 17.65
C GLY A 145 2.32 4.04 16.13
N TYR A 146 3.07 3.27 15.35
CA TYR A 146 3.05 3.29 13.91
C TYR A 146 2.54 1.98 13.32
N VAL A 147 1.76 2.09 12.27
CA VAL A 147 1.34 0.98 11.41
C VAL A 147 1.77 1.29 10.00
N GLY A 148 2.29 0.30 9.32
CA GLY A 148 2.64 0.40 7.92
C GLY A 148 2.22 -0.85 7.16
N ALA A 149 2.29 -0.77 5.84
CA ALA A 149 2.11 -1.90 4.96
C ALA A 149 3.08 -1.81 3.78
N LEU A 150 3.62 -2.96 3.41
CA LEU A 150 4.42 -3.16 2.22
C LEU A 150 3.64 -4.04 1.26
N ALA A 151 3.49 -3.58 0.02
CA ALA A 151 2.92 -4.35 -1.08
C ALA A 151 3.95 -4.50 -2.19
N TRP A 152 3.98 -5.67 -2.81
CA TRP A 152 4.83 -5.88 -3.99
C TRP A 152 4.23 -6.91 -4.94
N ARG A 153 4.65 -6.82 -6.19
CA ARG A 153 4.37 -7.81 -7.23
C ARG A 153 5.50 -7.85 -8.24
N ARG A 154 5.62 -8.95 -8.95
CA ARG A 154 6.49 -8.99 -10.13
C ARG A 154 5.82 -8.23 -11.26
N PRO A 155 6.53 -7.34 -11.98
CA PRO A 155 6.01 -6.75 -13.20
C PRO A 155 5.62 -7.84 -14.17
N MET A 156 4.52 -7.68 -14.87
CA MET A 156 4.22 -8.57 -16.00
C MET A 156 5.34 -8.41 -17.03
N ALA A 157 5.87 -9.54 -17.51
CA ALA A 157 6.78 -9.53 -18.64
C ALA A 157 6.10 -8.79 -19.80
N ALA A 158 6.85 -7.86 -20.43
CA ALA A 158 6.35 -7.23 -21.65
C ALA A 158 6.01 -8.34 -22.66
N PRO A 159 4.88 -8.25 -23.40
CA PRO A 159 4.57 -9.24 -24.41
C PRO A 159 5.75 -9.30 -25.38
N ALA A 160 6.21 -10.53 -25.64
CA ALA A 160 7.28 -10.72 -26.62
C ALA A 160 6.81 -10.08 -27.93
N THR A 161 7.54 -9.09 -28.39
CA THR A 161 7.34 -8.53 -29.73
C THR A 161 7.76 -9.60 -30.74
N SER A 162 6.74 -10.12 -31.41
CA SER A 162 6.94 -11.06 -32.55
C SER A 162 7.49 -10.32 -33.75
#